data_37dbe157048151a4ff3190d7954f9a25
#
_entry.id   37dbe157048151a4ff3190d7954f9a25
#
_cell.length_a   1.000
_cell.length_b   1.000
_cell.length_c   1.000
_cell.angle_alpha   90.00
_cell.angle_beta   90.00
_cell.angle_gamma   90.00
#
_symmetry.space_group_name_H-M   'P 1'
#
loop_
_entity.id
_entity.type
_entity.pdbx_description
1 polymer ?
#
loop_
_entity_poly.entity_id
_entity_poly.type
_entity_poly.pdbx_seq_one_letter_code
_entity_poly.pdbx_strand_id
1 'polypeptide(L)'
;ETFVYFSRHFKNCGLPVPEILAVSKNNDLYIQQDFGDVSLLNMLESNGENETVFELYKKSLKSLAELQIKGDKNLDYNKCITSKEFGQQAILSDLLYFKYYFLDTLKIPYDKEKLLLDFEALSNYLDHADYKYFMFRDFQSRNIMVDDNGIH
;
A
#
# COMPACT_ATOMS: atom_id res chain seq x y z
N GLU A 1 11.44 -3.10 -14.02
CA GLU A 1 10.30 -3.35 -14.97
C GLU A 1 8.95 -3.27 -14.25
N THR A 2 8.73 -4.00 -13.16
CA THR A 2 7.45 -4.07 -12.43
C THR A 2 6.96 -2.71 -11.97
N PHE A 3 7.80 -1.91 -11.30
CA PHE A 3 7.43 -0.57 -10.85
C PHE A 3 6.95 0.32 -12.01
N VAL A 4 7.68 0.35 -13.11
CA VAL A 4 7.32 1.15 -14.29
C VAL A 4 5.99 0.70 -14.90
N TYR A 5 5.74 -0.63 -14.91
CA TYR A 5 4.47 -1.17 -15.39
C TYR A 5 3.30 -0.67 -14.55
N PHE A 6 3.34 -0.84 -13.22
CA PHE A 6 2.25 -0.42 -12.35
C PHE A 6 2.05 1.10 -12.34
N SER A 7 3.14 1.88 -12.31
CA SER A 7 3.04 3.35 -12.37
C SER A 7 2.34 3.83 -13.64
N ARG A 8 2.70 3.28 -14.79
CA ARG A 8 2.05 3.59 -16.07
C ARG A 8 0.61 3.12 -16.12
N HIS A 9 0.32 1.93 -15.60
CA HIS A 9 -1.03 1.40 -15.55
C HIS A 9 -1.95 2.31 -14.74
N PHE A 10 -1.57 2.65 -13.52
CA PHE A 10 -2.36 3.52 -12.65
C PHE A 10 -2.50 4.93 -13.22
N LYS A 11 -1.45 5.49 -13.81
CA LYS A 11 -1.52 6.79 -14.49
C LYS A 11 -2.51 6.76 -15.66
N ASN A 12 -2.51 5.70 -16.47
CA ASN A 12 -3.45 5.51 -17.58
C ASN A 12 -4.91 5.33 -17.11
N CYS A 13 -5.11 4.86 -15.88
CA CYS A 13 -6.43 4.81 -15.23
C CYS A 13 -6.89 6.18 -14.69
N GLY A 14 -6.10 7.24 -14.88
CA GLY A 14 -6.40 8.60 -14.39
C GLY A 14 -6.23 8.77 -12.89
N LEU A 15 -5.39 7.95 -12.26
CA LEU A 15 -5.13 7.99 -10.83
C LEU A 15 -4.00 8.99 -10.48
N PRO A 16 -4.02 9.59 -9.27
CA PRO A 16 -3.05 10.59 -8.86
C PRO A 16 -1.72 9.96 -8.44
N VAL A 17 -1.03 9.35 -9.39
CA VAL A 17 0.30 8.76 -9.22
C VAL A 17 1.33 9.46 -10.10
N PRO A 18 2.63 9.44 -9.74
CA PRO A 18 3.67 10.06 -10.54
C PRO A 18 3.73 9.51 -11.96
N GLU A 19 3.88 10.39 -12.94
CA GLU A 19 4.11 10.00 -14.32
C GLU A 19 5.55 9.51 -14.51
N ILE A 20 5.75 8.42 -15.24
CA ILE A 20 7.07 7.95 -15.67
C ILE A 20 7.48 8.71 -16.94
N LEU A 21 8.37 9.67 -16.78
CA LEU A 21 8.82 10.58 -17.84
C LEU A 21 9.80 9.91 -18.79
N ALA A 22 10.72 9.09 -18.28
CA ALA A 22 11.70 8.38 -19.09
C ALA A 22 12.14 7.09 -18.43
N VAL A 23 12.59 6.13 -19.22
CA VAL A 23 13.19 4.87 -18.76
C VAL A 23 14.42 4.61 -19.63
N SER A 24 15.53 4.20 -19.02
CA SER A 24 16.75 3.82 -19.73
C SER A 24 16.55 2.61 -20.65
N LYS A 25 17.41 2.45 -21.66
CA LYS A 25 17.32 1.32 -22.59
C LYS A 25 17.41 -0.04 -21.91
N ASN A 26 18.16 -0.12 -20.81
CA ASN A 26 18.36 -1.34 -20.04
C ASN A 26 17.30 -1.55 -18.93
N ASN A 27 16.35 -0.65 -18.78
CA ASN A 27 15.33 -0.65 -17.72
C ASN A 27 15.89 -0.63 -16.27
N ASP A 28 17.09 -0.12 -16.08
CA ASP A 28 17.78 -0.02 -14.79
C ASP A 28 17.60 1.34 -14.10
N LEU A 29 17.26 2.37 -14.89
CA LEU A 29 16.99 3.73 -14.42
C LEU A 29 15.66 4.24 -14.97
N TYR A 30 15.00 5.08 -14.20
CA TYR A 30 13.80 5.81 -14.65
C TYR A 30 13.77 7.22 -14.05
N ILE A 31 13.06 8.11 -14.73
CA ILE A 31 12.75 9.46 -14.26
C ILE A 31 11.23 9.54 -14.11
N GLN A 32 10.77 10.00 -12.97
CA GLN A 32 9.35 10.20 -12.70
C GLN A 32 9.04 11.64 -12.34
N GLN A 33 7.79 12.01 -12.43
CA GLN A 33 7.24 13.28 -11.94
C GLN A 33 7.54 13.41 -10.44
N ASP A 34 7.93 14.61 -10.02
CA ASP A 34 8.14 14.98 -8.62
C ASP A 34 6.89 15.71 -8.10
N PHE A 35 6.40 15.30 -6.93
CA PHE A 35 5.30 15.95 -6.21
C PHE A 35 5.78 16.75 -4.99
N GLY A 36 7.08 17.02 -4.90
CA GLY A 36 7.69 17.77 -3.80
C GLY A 36 7.98 16.93 -2.56
N ASP A 37 8.22 17.61 -1.45
CA ASP A 37 8.76 16.99 -0.23
C ASP A 37 7.75 16.93 0.92
N VAL A 38 6.52 17.42 0.73
CA VAL A 38 5.52 17.48 1.81
C VAL A 38 4.60 16.27 1.72
N SER A 39 4.68 15.41 2.73
CA SER A 39 3.76 14.28 2.86
C SER A 39 2.53 14.65 3.73
N LEU A 40 1.48 13.83 3.63
CA LEU A 40 0.31 13.96 4.50
C LEU A 40 0.67 13.78 5.99
N LEU A 41 1.71 12.97 6.29
CA LEU A 41 2.27 12.87 7.64
C LEU A 41 2.89 14.20 8.08
N ASN A 42 3.72 14.84 7.23
CA ASN A 42 4.30 16.15 7.56
C ASN A 42 3.23 17.21 7.79
N MET A 43 2.12 17.18 7.05
CA MET A 43 0.99 18.07 7.29
C MET A 43 0.38 17.87 8.68
N LEU A 44 0.22 16.63 9.13
CA LEU A 44 -0.27 16.32 10.48
C LEU A 44 0.72 16.76 11.57
N GLU A 45 2.00 16.43 11.41
CA GLU A 45 3.04 16.77 12.39
C GLU A 45 3.25 18.28 12.55
N SER A 46 3.16 19.03 11.45
CA SER A 46 3.40 20.47 11.44
C SER A 46 2.17 21.29 11.88
N ASN A 47 0.97 20.84 11.55
CA ASN A 47 -0.25 21.61 11.76
C ASN A 47 -1.13 21.03 12.88
N GLY A 48 -0.82 19.83 13.38
CA GLY A 48 -1.66 19.12 14.34
C GLY A 48 -2.99 18.65 13.73
N GLU A 49 -3.87 18.16 14.60
CA GLU A 49 -5.21 17.73 14.22
C GLU A 49 -6.11 18.97 14.01
N ASN A 50 -6.37 19.32 12.76
CA ASN A 50 -7.25 20.41 12.38
C ASN A 50 -8.12 20.05 11.17
N GLU A 51 -9.09 20.88 10.84
CA GLU A 51 -10.06 20.61 9.76
C GLU A 51 -9.38 20.42 8.40
N THR A 52 -8.33 21.19 8.09
CA THR A 52 -7.59 21.08 6.81
C THR A 52 -6.93 19.72 6.69
N VAL A 53 -6.23 19.29 7.74
CA VAL A 53 -5.57 17.97 7.77
C VAL A 53 -6.62 16.85 7.70
N PHE A 54 -7.72 16.98 8.43
CA PHE A 54 -8.82 16.02 8.39
C PHE A 54 -9.43 15.86 6.99
N GLU A 55 -9.65 16.96 6.27
CA GLU A 55 -10.15 16.90 4.89
C GLU A 55 -9.14 16.27 3.93
N LEU A 56 -7.82 16.44 4.13
CA LEU A 56 -6.80 15.75 3.35
C LEU A 56 -6.84 14.23 3.60
N TYR A 57 -7.01 13.79 4.85
CA TYR A 57 -7.19 12.35 5.16
C TYR A 57 -8.46 11.78 4.52
N LYS A 58 -9.59 12.50 4.56
CA LYS A 58 -10.81 12.07 3.85
C LYS A 58 -10.60 11.93 2.35
N LYS A 59 -9.91 12.92 1.74
CA LYS A 59 -9.56 12.85 0.31
C LYS A 59 -8.68 11.65 0.01
N SER A 60 -7.70 11.34 0.86
CA SER A 60 -6.82 10.19 0.65
C SER A 60 -7.58 8.87 0.69
N LEU A 61 -8.51 8.69 1.63
CA LEU A 61 -9.35 7.49 1.68
C LEU A 61 -10.26 7.36 0.45
N LYS A 62 -10.79 8.47 -0.05
CA LYS A 62 -11.56 8.47 -1.31
C LYS A 62 -10.68 8.08 -2.49
N SER A 63 -9.48 8.63 -2.58
CA SER A 63 -8.51 8.29 -3.63
C SER A 63 -8.09 6.82 -3.56
N LEU A 64 -7.94 6.25 -2.37
CA LEU A 64 -7.68 4.81 -2.19
C LEU A 64 -8.81 3.96 -2.79
N ALA A 65 -10.06 4.28 -2.48
CA ALA A 65 -11.20 3.57 -3.03
C ALA A 65 -11.25 3.67 -4.57
N GLU A 66 -10.99 4.86 -5.13
CA GLU A 66 -10.92 5.06 -6.57
C GLU A 66 -9.76 4.26 -7.20
N LEU A 67 -8.59 4.25 -6.55
CA LEU A 67 -7.43 3.49 -6.98
C LEU A 67 -7.73 1.99 -7.02
N GLN A 68 -8.33 1.45 -5.97
CA GLN A 68 -8.68 0.04 -5.92
C GLN A 68 -9.71 -0.37 -6.98
N ILE A 69 -10.70 0.48 -7.26
CA ILE A 69 -11.76 0.19 -8.25
C ILE A 69 -11.28 0.41 -9.69
N LYS A 70 -10.61 1.54 -9.95
CA LYS A 70 -10.16 1.89 -11.32
C LYS A 70 -8.87 1.15 -11.68
N GLY A 71 -7.95 1.02 -10.72
CA GLY A 71 -6.65 0.40 -10.90
C GLY A 71 -6.71 -1.11 -11.15
N ASP A 72 -7.74 -1.78 -10.66
CA ASP A 72 -7.98 -3.21 -10.92
C ASP A 72 -8.29 -3.52 -12.40
N LYS A 73 -8.86 -2.56 -13.12
CA LYS A 73 -9.29 -2.80 -14.49
C LYS A 73 -8.12 -3.14 -15.42
N ASN A 74 -8.11 -4.36 -15.95
CA ASN A 74 -7.08 -4.89 -16.85
C ASN A 74 -5.67 -4.91 -16.22
N LEU A 75 -5.57 -4.96 -14.90
CA LEU A 75 -4.29 -5.08 -14.19
C LEU A 75 -3.71 -6.49 -14.39
N ASP A 76 -2.45 -6.57 -14.83
CA ASP A 76 -1.75 -7.86 -14.94
C ASP A 76 -1.05 -8.22 -13.62
N TYR A 77 -1.71 -9.01 -12.81
CA TYR A 77 -1.18 -9.50 -11.54
C TYR A 77 0.05 -10.41 -11.68
N ASN A 78 0.35 -10.92 -12.88
CA ASN A 78 1.60 -11.65 -13.14
C ASN A 78 2.84 -10.76 -13.07
N LYS A 79 2.67 -9.45 -13.05
CA LYS A 79 3.73 -8.46 -12.86
C LYS A 79 4.05 -8.21 -11.38
N CYS A 80 3.29 -8.75 -10.42
CA CYS A 80 3.61 -8.65 -9.00
C CYS A 80 4.90 -9.41 -8.69
N ILE A 81 5.76 -8.80 -7.85
CA ILE A 81 7.07 -9.38 -7.50
C ILE A 81 6.91 -10.51 -6.48
N THR A 82 6.08 -10.31 -5.45
CA THR A 82 5.98 -11.23 -4.32
C THR A 82 4.84 -12.22 -4.47
N SER A 83 3.62 -11.73 -4.53
CA SER A 83 2.42 -12.55 -4.62
C SER A 83 1.40 -11.89 -5.53
N LYS A 84 0.66 -12.70 -6.29
CA LYS A 84 -0.44 -12.24 -7.15
C LYS A 84 -1.72 -12.02 -6.37
N GLU A 85 -1.83 -12.65 -5.21
CA GLU A 85 -2.97 -12.56 -4.31
C GLU A 85 -2.51 -12.52 -2.86
N PHE A 86 -3.32 -11.90 -2.01
CA PHE A 86 -3.14 -11.87 -0.57
C PHE A 86 -3.90 -13.02 0.07
N GLY A 87 -3.48 -14.26 -0.25
CA GLY A 87 -4.04 -15.50 0.27
C GLY A 87 -3.37 -15.95 1.57
N GLN A 88 -3.73 -17.17 2.02
CA GLN A 88 -3.31 -17.72 3.31
C GLN A 88 -1.81 -17.59 3.59
N GLN A 89 -0.95 -17.88 2.61
CA GLN A 89 0.51 -17.83 2.80
C GLN A 89 1.02 -16.40 3.02
N ALA A 90 0.47 -15.42 2.31
CA ALA A 90 0.83 -14.02 2.48
C ALA A 90 0.37 -13.49 3.85
N ILE A 91 -0.84 -13.87 4.27
CA ILE A 91 -1.39 -13.54 5.59
C ILE A 91 -0.53 -14.13 6.71
N LEU A 92 -0.18 -15.41 6.61
CA LEU A 92 0.72 -16.06 7.58
C LEU A 92 2.09 -15.39 7.64
N SER A 93 2.64 -14.99 6.49
CA SER A 93 3.91 -14.26 6.43
C SER A 93 3.84 -12.93 7.20
N ASP A 94 2.77 -12.16 7.04
CA ASP A 94 2.58 -10.90 7.75
C ASP A 94 2.37 -11.11 9.27
N LEU A 95 1.64 -12.16 9.66
CA LEU A 95 1.46 -12.53 11.05
C LEU A 95 2.78 -12.98 11.72
N LEU A 96 3.61 -13.74 10.98
CA LEU A 96 4.95 -14.09 11.45
C LEU A 96 5.88 -12.88 11.51
N TYR A 97 5.76 -11.94 10.57
CA TYR A 97 6.48 -10.66 10.65
C TYR A 97 6.11 -9.91 11.93
N PHE A 98 4.80 -9.77 12.24
CA PHE A 98 4.34 -9.20 13.50
C PHE A 98 4.94 -9.91 14.72
N LYS A 99 4.95 -11.25 14.73
CA LYS A 99 5.55 -12.02 15.83
C LYS A 99 7.03 -11.68 16.03
N TYR A 100 7.84 -11.73 14.95
CA TYR A 100 9.28 -11.55 15.05
C TYR A 100 9.68 -10.11 15.35
N TYR A 101 9.08 -9.15 14.67
CA TYR A 101 9.49 -7.75 14.75
C TYR A 101 8.78 -6.96 15.85
N PHE A 102 7.66 -7.45 16.34
CA PHE A 102 6.94 -6.80 17.44
C PHE A 102 7.01 -7.62 18.73
N LEU A 103 6.41 -8.81 18.77
CA LEU A 103 6.33 -9.58 20.00
C LEU A 103 7.71 -9.99 20.53
N ASP A 104 8.56 -10.57 19.68
CA ASP A 104 9.88 -11.05 20.09
C ASP A 104 10.83 -9.89 20.40
N THR A 105 10.81 -8.81 19.59
CA THR A 105 11.65 -7.62 19.79
C THR A 105 11.32 -6.91 21.10
N LEU A 106 10.03 -6.76 21.42
CA LEU A 106 9.58 -6.13 22.67
C LEU A 106 9.54 -7.11 23.85
N LYS A 107 9.92 -8.37 23.63
CA LYS A 107 9.92 -9.43 24.64
C LYS A 107 8.55 -9.60 25.32
N ILE A 108 7.46 -9.43 24.55
CA ILE A 108 6.10 -9.64 25.03
C ILE A 108 5.91 -11.13 25.28
N PRO A 109 5.52 -11.57 26.49
CA PRO A 109 5.31 -12.98 26.76
C PRO A 109 4.05 -13.49 26.05
N TYR A 110 4.14 -14.65 25.43
CA TYR A 110 3.01 -15.34 24.79
C TYR A 110 3.22 -16.85 24.80
N ASP A 111 2.13 -17.59 24.72
CA ASP A 111 2.13 -19.03 24.51
C ASP A 111 2.36 -19.30 23.00
N LYS A 112 3.49 -19.93 22.68
CA LYS A 112 3.90 -20.16 21.27
C LYS A 112 2.93 -21.04 20.51
N GLU A 113 2.42 -22.09 21.14
CA GLU A 113 1.51 -23.04 20.49
C GLU A 113 0.17 -22.37 20.21
N LYS A 114 -0.40 -21.69 21.18
CA LYS A 114 -1.66 -20.96 21.01
C LYS A 114 -1.55 -19.85 19.96
N LEU A 115 -0.48 -19.08 19.97
CA LEU A 115 -0.28 -18.02 18.97
C LEU A 115 -0.24 -18.57 17.55
N LEU A 116 0.42 -19.71 17.32
CA LEU A 116 0.47 -20.34 16.00
C LEU A 116 -0.90 -20.88 15.58
N LEU A 117 -1.66 -21.48 16.50
CA LEU A 117 -3.03 -21.92 16.24
C LEU A 117 -3.95 -20.74 15.90
N ASP A 118 -3.82 -19.62 16.60
CA ASP A 118 -4.57 -18.38 16.32
C ASP A 118 -4.20 -17.81 14.95
N PHE A 119 -2.93 -17.82 14.58
CA PHE A 119 -2.46 -17.38 13.25
C PHE A 119 -3.03 -18.27 12.13
N GLU A 120 -3.02 -19.57 12.32
CA GLU A 120 -3.59 -20.52 11.38
C GLU A 120 -5.10 -20.30 11.24
N ALA A 121 -5.82 -20.19 12.35
CA ALA A 121 -7.26 -19.95 12.36
C ALA A 121 -7.60 -18.62 11.66
N LEU A 122 -6.87 -17.53 11.95
CA LEU A 122 -7.09 -16.24 11.36
C LEU A 122 -6.78 -16.24 9.85
N SER A 123 -5.66 -16.84 9.44
CA SER A 123 -5.29 -16.93 8.03
C SER A 123 -6.31 -17.73 7.23
N ASN A 124 -6.78 -18.85 7.76
CA ASN A 124 -7.85 -19.65 7.16
C ASN A 124 -9.15 -18.84 7.04
N TYR A 125 -9.55 -18.14 8.09
CA TYR A 125 -10.78 -17.32 8.08
C TYR A 125 -10.72 -16.23 6.99
N LEU A 126 -9.62 -15.52 6.89
CA LEU A 126 -9.45 -14.43 5.92
C LEU A 126 -9.32 -14.95 4.48
N ASP A 127 -8.70 -16.10 4.28
CA ASP A 127 -8.54 -16.70 2.94
C ASP A 127 -9.88 -17.18 2.34
N HIS A 128 -10.87 -17.45 3.19
CA HIS A 128 -12.23 -17.86 2.78
C HIS A 128 -13.15 -16.65 2.49
N ALA A 129 -12.62 -15.42 2.42
CA ALA A 129 -13.42 -14.27 2.01
C ALA A 129 -14.00 -14.47 0.59
N ASP A 130 -15.32 -14.31 0.46
CA ASP A 130 -16.05 -14.57 -0.79
C ASP A 130 -15.63 -13.66 -1.96
N TYR A 131 -15.07 -12.49 -1.62
CA TYR A 131 -14.71 -11.46 -2.59
C TYR A 131 -13.23 -11.17 -2.56
N LYS A 132 -12.59 -11.23 -3.73
CA LYS A 132 -11.19 -10.83 -3.93
C LYS A 132 -11.16 -9.51 -4.70
N TYR A 133 -10.62 -8.48 -4.06
CA TYR A 133 -10.49 -7.15 -4.64
C TYR A 133 -9.02 -6.78 -4.75
N PHE A 134 -8.70 -5.86 -5.67
CA PHE A 134 -7.38 -5.27 -5.72
C PHE A 134 -7.03 -4.61 -4.38
N MET A 135 -5.91 -5.00 -3.80
CA MET A 135 -5.39 -4.45 -2.56
C MET A 135 -4.17 -3.58 -2.84
N PHE A 136 -4.26 -2.29 -2.54
CA PHE A 136 -3.10 -1.42 -2.51
C PHE A 136 -2.49 -1.48 -1.11
N ARG A 137 -1.30 -2.10 -1.00
CA ARG A 137 -0.57 -2.22 0.27
C ARG A 137 0.25 -0.94 0.54
N ASP A 138 0.66 -0.76 1.80
CA ASP A 138 1.47 0.38 2.25
C ASP A 138 0.86 1.76 1.97
N PHE A 139 -0.47 1.86 1.99
CA PHE A 139 -1.18 3.12 1.93
C PHE A 139 -1.05 3.85 3.27
N GLN A 140 0.05 4.58 3.41
CA GLN A 140 0.45 5.25 4.64
C GLN A 140 0.62 6.75 4.38
N SER A 141 0.30 7.58 5.36
CA SER A 141 0.37 9.05 5.24
C SER A 141 1.75 9.58 4.85
N ARG A 142 2.82 8.88 5.17
CA ARG A 142 4.19 9.22 4.72
C ARG A 142 4.43 8.97 3.22
N ASN A 143 3.60 8.15 2.58
CA ASN A 143 3.70 7.80 1.16
C ASN A 143 2.69 8.57 0.29
N ILE A 144 1.92 9.49 0.89
CA ILE A 144 0.93 10.32 0.22
C ILE A 144 1.50 11.74 0.20
N MET A 145 1.76 12.26 -0.99
CA MET A 145 2.28 13.61 -1.15
C MET A 145 1.15 14.63 -1.22
N VAL A 146 1.44 15.84 -0.74
CA VAL A 146 0.49 16.97 -0.71
C VAL A 146 1.14 18.15 -1.41
N ASP A 147 0.49 18.66 -2.44
CA ASP A 147 0.86 19.89 -3.13
C ASP A 147 -0.35 20.85 -3.25
N ASP A 148 -0.16 21.97 -3.96
CA ASP A 148 -1.22 22.96 -4.18
C ASP A 148 -2.41 22.41 -4.98
N ASN A 149 -2.25 21.29 -5.69
CA ASN A 149 -3.29 20.64 -6.49
C ASN A 149 -4.06 19.57 -5.69
N GLY A 150 -3.53 19.16 -4.55
CA GLY A 150 -4.16 18.20 -3.66
C GLY A 150 -3.27 17.09 -3.14
N ILE A 151 -3.75 15.86 -3.19
CA ILE A 151 -3.03 14.66 -2.74
C ILE A 151 -2.65 13.76 -3.93
N HIS A 152 -1.50 13.12 -3.79
CA HIS A 152 -0.91 12.23 -4.80
C HIS A 152 -0.37 10.95 -4.18
#